data_ad7c71346c1d8cbe8c10530fcfab274c
#
_entry.id   ad7c71346c1d8cbe8c10530fcfab274c
#
_cell.length_a   1.000
_cell.length_b   1.000
_cell.length_c   1.000
_cell.angle_alpha   90.00
_cell.angle_beta   90.00
_cell.angle_gamma   90.00
#
_symmetry.space_group_name_H-M   'P 1'
#
loop_
_entity.id
_entity.type
_entity.pdbx_description
1 polymer ?
#
loop_
_entity_poly.entity_id
_entity_poly.type
_entity_poly.pdbx_seq_one_letter_code
_entity_poly.pdbx_strand_id
1 'polypeptide(L)'
;RRNGHGLAPVDVTTEPFPGFATDLQAQLMALVSKAEGTSHIRETIFENRFMHVQELARLGADIHLDGQVATVRGVAKLTGAQVMATDLRASVSLVIAGLAAEGETVVNRVYHLDRGFERIEDKLGACGAEIERLSA
;
A
#
# COMPACT_ATOMS: atom_id res chain seq x y z
N ARG A 1 14.65 -6.80 -2.81
CA ARG A 1 15.36 -6.25 -3.97
C ARG A 1 14.97 -7.01 -5.23
N ARG A 2 14.65 -6.29 -6.28
CA ARG A 2 14.41 -6.91 -7.58
C ARG A 2 15.74 -7.31 -8.21
N ASN A 3 15.79 -8.48 -8.82
CA ASN A 3 16.98 -9.02 -9.46
C ASN A 3 17.07 -8.57 -10.94
N GLY A 4 16.82 -7.30 -11.23
CA GLY A 4 16.82 -6.79 -12.60
C GLY A 4 15.53 -7.07 -13.37
N HIS A 5 14.60 -7.81 -12.78
CA HIS A 5 13.30 -8.12 -13.36
C HIS A 5 12.21 -7.33 -12.64
N GLY A 6 11.05 -7.18 -13.25
CA GLY A 6 9.87 -6.62 -12.60
C GLY A 6 9.41 -7.51 -11.44
N LEU A 7 8.56 -6.95 -10.58
CA LEU A 7 7.94 -7.75 -9.51
C LEU A 7 6.97 -8.74 -10.13
N ALA A 8 7.02 -9.99 -9.67
CA ALA A 8 6.07 -11.01 -10.10
C ALA A 8 4.73 -10.82 -9.39
N PRO A 9 3.60 -11.13 -10.05
CA PRO A 9 2.32 -11.13 -9.36
C PRO A 9 2.25 -12.27 -8.35
N VAL A 10 1.36 -12.15 -7.38
CA VAL A 10 1.19 -13.16 -6.34
C VAL A 10 -0.27 -13.25 -5.94
N ASP A 11 -0.72 -14.47 -5.62
CA ASP A 11 -2.04 -14.70 -5.06
C ASP A 11 -1.87 -15.08 -3.60
N VAL A 12 -2.54 -14.34 -2.70
CA VAL A 12 -2.49 -14.62 -1.27
C VAL A 12 -3.87 -14.62 -0.66
N THR A 13 -4.01 -15.36 0.43
CA THR A 13 -5.21 -15.37 1.27
C THR A 13 -4.77 -15.10 2.69
N THR A 14 -5.39 -14.11 3.35
CA THR A 14 -5.10 -13.88 4.76
C THR A 14 -5.63 -15.05 5.58
N GLU A 15 -4.85 -15.48 6.55
CA GLU A 15 -5.17 -16.66 7.37
C GLU A 15 -4.68 -16.43 8.80
N PRO A 16 -5.26 -17.14 9.78
CA PRO A 16 -4.70 -17.12 11.13
C PRO A 16 -3.24 -17.55 11.13
N PHE A 17 -2.50 -17.09 12.13
CA PHE A 17 -1.10 -17.49 12.30
C PHE A 17 -0.97 -19.03 12.23
N PRO A 18 0.01 -19.60 11.49
CA PRO A 18 1.15 -18.93 10.83
C PRO A 18 0.91 -18.59 9.35
N GLY A 19 -0.31 -18.46 8.90
CA GLY A 19 -0.62 -18.04 7.53
C GLY A 19 -0.28 -16.57 7.28
N PHE A 20 -0.61 -16.08 6.08
CA PHE A 20 -0.32 -14.69 5.72
C PHE A 20 -1.16 -13.74 6.58
N ALA A 21 -0.48 -12.82 7.29
CA ALA A 21 -1.13 -11.95 8.26
C ALA A 21 -1.98 -10.86 7.58
N THR A 22 -3.22 -10.68 8.04
CA THR A 22 -4.07 -9.59 7.60
C THR A 22 -3.43 -8.21 7.82
N ASP A 23 -2.58 -8.08 8.82
CA ASP A 23 -1.88 -6.83 9.12
C ASP A 23 -0.90 -6.40 8.02
N LEU A 24 -0.51 -7.30 7.14
CA LEU A 24 0.39 -7.03 6.01
C LEU A 24 -0.35 -6.95 4.67
N GLN A 25 -1.66 -7.14 4.66
CA GLN A 25 -2.45 -7.17 3.43
C GLN A 25 -2.35 -5.86 2.64
N ALA A 26 -2.53 -4.72 3.31
CA ALA A 26 -2.51 -3.42 2.64
C ALA A 26 -1.13 -3.11 2.05
N GLN A 27 -0.06 -3.45 2.78
CA GLN A 27 1.31 -3.24 2.31
C GLN A 27 1.62 -4.10 1.08
N LEU A 28 1.19 -5.36 1.09
CA LEU A 28 1.34 -6.22 -0.07
C LEU A 28 0.57 -5.70 -1.26
N MET A 29 -0.65 -5.20 -1.04
CA MET A 29 -1.46 -4.62 -2.12
C MET A 29 -0.76 -3.42 -2.75
N ALA A 30 -0.16 -2.54 -1.95
CA ALA A 30 0.63 -1.43 -2.48
C ALA A 30 1.79 -1.93 -3.34
N LEU A 31 2.50 -2.95 -2.88
CA LEU A 31 3.62 -3.52 -3.60
C LEU A 31 3.20 -4.11 -4.95
N VAL A 32 2.16 -4.95 -4.97
CA VAL A 32 1.73 -5.61 -6.20
C VAL A 32 1.01 -4.69 -7.17
N SER A 33 0.67 -3.48 -6.76
CA SER A 33 0.11 -2.46 -7.67
C SER A 33 1.08 -2.13 -8.82
N LYS A 34 2.36 -2.43 -8.67
CA LYS A 34 3.38 -2.28 -9.72
C LYS A 34 3.96 -3.61 -10.18
N ALA A 35 3.37 -4.73 -9.84
CA ALA A 35 3.82 -6.04 -10.30
C ALA A 35 3.53 -6.22 -11.79
N GLU A 36 4.30 -7.07 -12.44
CA GLU A 36 4.08 -7.42 -13.85
C GLU A 36 3.06 -8.55 -13.94
N GLY A 37 1.79 -8.20 -13.98
CA GLY A 37 0.69 -9.16 -14.08
C GLY A 37 -0.41 -8.87 -13.08
N THR A 38 -1.25 -9.85 -12.86
CA THR A 38 -2.44 -9.73 -12.01
C THR A 38 -2.25 -10.52 -10.73
N SER A 39 -2.47 -9.88 -9.61
CA SER A 39 -2.43 -10.50 -8.27
C SER A 39 -3.84 -10.55 -7.69
N HIS A 40 -4.10 -11.58 -6.89
CA HIS A 40 -5.36 -11.72 -6.18
C HIS A 40 -5.08 -11.77 -4.68
N ILE A 41 -5.77 -10.91 -3.94
CA ILE A 41 -5.65 -10.85 -2.48
C ILE A 41 -7.03 -11.15 -1.90
N ARG A 42 -7.14 -12.26 -1.17
CA ARG A 42 -8.37 -12.63 -0.47
C ARG A 42 -8.21 -12.33 1.01
N GLU A 43 -9.14 -11.52 1.53
CA GLU A 43 -9.19 -11.20 2.96
C GLU A 43 -10.23 -12.07 3.63
N THR A 44 -9.82 -12.94 4.55
CA THR A 44 -10.72 -13.87 5.23
C THR A 44 -10.83 -13.62 6.73
N ILE A 45 -9.97 -12.75 7.28
CA ILE A 45 -9.89 -12.55 8.73
C ILE A 45 -10.86 -11.47 9.19
N PHE A 46 -10.92 -10.35 8.47
CA PHE A 46 -11.79 -9.22 8.84
C PHE A 46 -12.60 -8.75 7.65
N GLU A 47 -13.81 -8.29 7.93
CA GLU A 47 -14.62 -7.59 6.95
C GLU A 47 -14.09 -6.17 6.77
N ASN A 48 -14.37 -5.55 5.62
CA ASN A 48 -14.07 -4.14 5.35
C ASN A 48 -12.59 -3.74 5.50
N ARG A 49 -11.67 -4.65 5.16
CA ARG A 49 -10.24 -4.36 5.20
C ARG A 49 -9.68 -3.81 3.89
N PHE A 50 -10.54 -3.32 3.01
CA PHE A 50 -10.14 -2.78 1.71
C PHE A 50 -10.36 -1.27 1.59
N MET A 51 -10.40 -0.55 2.70
CA MET A 51 -10.63 0.91 2.69
C MET A 51 -9.51 1.68 1.99
N HIS A 52 -8.32 1.12 1.96
CA HIS A 52 -7.16 1.73 1.28
C HIS A 52 -7.24 1.65 -0.25
N VAL A 53 -8.10 0.82 -0.79
CA VAL A 53 -8.21 0.63 -2.25
C VAL A 53 -8.57 1.92 -2.98
N GLN A 54 -9.50 2.69 -2.46
CA GLN A 54 -9.88 3.96 -3.08
C GLN A 54 -8.71 4.94 -3.12
N GLU A 55 -7.90 4.98 -2.07
CA GLU A 55 -6.76 5.87 -2.00
C GLU A 55 -5.62 5.40 -2.91
N LEU A 56 -5.39 4.09 -2.99
CA LEU A 56 -4.43 3.55 -3.95
C LEU A 56 -4.87 3.85 -5.40
N ALA A 57 -6.17 3.79 -5.67
CA ALA A 57 -6.69 4.12 -6.98
C ALA A 57 -6.41 5.59 -7.36
N ARG A 58 -6.40 6.50 -6.40
CA ARG A 58 -6.02 7.90 -6.63
C ARG A 58 -4.58 8.03 -7.13
N LEU A 59 -3.72 7.10 -6.76
CA LEU A 59 -2.34 7.03 -7.23
C LEU A 59 -2.21 6.31 -8.57
N GLY A 60 -3.32 5.84 -9.13
CA GLY A 60 -3.34 5.17 -10.43
C GLY A 60 -3.31 3.65 -10.37
N ALA A 61 -3.46 3.05 -9.19
CA ALA A 61 -3.53 1.60 -9.07
C ALA A 61 -4.82 1.07 -9.71
N ASP A 62 -4.72 -0.09 -10.35
CA ASP A 62 -5.84 -0.77 -11.00
C ASP A 62 -6.28 -1.93 -10.13
N ILE A 63 -7.29 -1.69 -9.30
CA ILE A 63 -7.78 -2.65 -8.32
C ILE A 63 -9.28 -2.83 -8.45
N HIS A 64 -9.71 -4.07 -8.59
CA HIS A 64 -11.12 -4.43 -8.66
C HIS A 64 -11.51 -5.28 -7.46
N LEU A 65 -12.55 -4.87 -6.75
CA LEU A 65 -13.06 -5.58 -5.58
C LEU A 65 -14.27 -6.43 -5.95
N ASP A 66 -14.25 -7.68 -5.46
CA ASP A 66 -15.38 -8.59 -5.60
C ASP A 66 -15.49 -9.38 -4.27
N GLY A 67 -16.39 -8.93 -3.40
CA GLY A 67 -16.54 -9.51 -2.08
C GLY A 67 -15.25 -9.43 -1.27
N GLN A 68 -14.70 -10.58 -0.91
CA GLN A 68 -13.48 -10.68 -0.12
C GLN A 68 -12.20 -10.67 -0.95
N VAL A 69 -12.30 -10.54 -2.27
CA VAL A 69 -11.16 -10.64 -3.17
C VAL A 69 -10.88 -9.32 -3.84
N ALA A 70 -9.65 -8.85 -3.76
CA ALA A 70 -9.14 -7.74 -4.54
C ALA A 70 -8.31 -8.29 -5.69
N THR A 71 -8.67 -7.94 -6.91
CA THR A 71 -7.88 -8.24 -8.11
C THR A 71 -7.05 -7.02 -8.44
N VAL A 72 -5.73 -7.14 -8.33
CA VAL A 72 -4.80 -6.05 -8.54
C VAL A 72 -4.05 -6.28 -9.84
N ARG A 73 -4.30 -5.44 -10.84
CA ARG A 73 -3.54 -5.47 -12.09
C ARG A 73 -2.38 -4.51 -11.95
N GLY A 74 -1.18 -5.03 -12.06
CA GLY A 74 0.01 -4.20 -11.96
C GLY A 74 0.06 -3.15 -13.06
N VAL A 75 0.43 -1.93 -12.69
CA VAL A 75 0.62 -0.82 -13.62
C VAL A 75 2.09 -0.46 -13.69
N ALA A 76 2.53 0.03 -14.84
CA ALA A 76 3.93 0.41 -15.03
C ALA A 76 4.30 1.60 -14.14
N LYS A 77 3.34 2.46 -13.83
CA LYS A 77 3.59 3.74 -13.19
C LYS A 77 2.42 4.12 -12.28
N LEU A 78 2.74 4.51 -11.05
CA LEU A 78 1.83 5.22 -10.15
C LEU A 78 2.16 6.70 -10.22
N THR A 79 1.16 7.55 -10.02
CA THR A 79 1.31 9.00 -10.09
C THR A 79 0.96 9.62 -8.75
N GLY A 80 1.79 10.54 -8.27
CA GLY A 80 1.58 11.24 -7.02
C GLY A 80 0.24 11.97 -6.96
N ALA A 81 -0.40 11.93 -5.80
CA ALA A 81 -1.68 12.55 -5.55
C ALA A 81 -1.83 12.85 -4.06
N GLN A 82 -2.90 13.57 -3.72
CA GLN A 82 -3.28 13.72 -2.33
C GLN A 82 -4.17 12.55 -1.92
N VAL A 83 -3.77 11.85 -0.87
CA VAL A 83 -4.49 10.69 -0.35
C VAL A 83 -4.72 10.85 1.15
N MET A 84 -5.65 10.09 1.67
CA MET A 84 -6.06 10.20 3.06
C MET A 84 -5.83 8.89 3.79
N ALA A 85 -5.09 8.95 4.89
CA ALA A 85 -4.91 7.82 5.78
C ALA A 85 -6.23 7.56 6.52
N THR A 86 -6.67 6.31 6.56
CA THR A 86 -7.92 5.93 7.22
C THR A 86 -7.69 5.14 8.50
N ASP A 87 -6.60 4.39 8.55
CA ASP A 87 -6.18 3.63 9.73
C ASP A 87 -4.69 3.37 9.64
N LEU A 88 -4.15 2.70 10.65
CA LEU A 88 -2.71 2.43 10.73
C LEU A 88 -2.17 1.65 9.53
N ARG A 89 -2.86 0.58 9.15
CA ARG A 89 -2.39 -0.33 8.08
C ARG A 89 -2.53 0.31 6.71
N ALA A 90 -3.67 0.96 6.47
CA ALA A 90 -3.89 1.70 5.23
C ALA A 90 -2.86 2.82 5.09
N SER A 91 -2.56 3.51 6.19
CA SER A 91 -1.62 4.63 6.17
C SER A 91 -0.25 4.24 5.65
N VAL A 92 0.31 3.13 6.16
CA VAL A 92 1.64 2.70 5.72
C VAL A 92 1.63 2.21 4.28
N SER A 93 0.54 1.60 3.83
CA SER A 93 0.42 1.19 2.42
C SER A 93 0.48 2.39 1.48
N LEU A 94 -0.13 3.51 1.88
CA LEU A 94 -0.10 4.75 1.09
C LEU A 94 1.29 5.36 1.07
N VAL A 95 2.04 5.28 2.15
CA VAL A 95 3.44 5.72 2.17
C VAL A 95 4.27 4.89 1.20
N ILE A 96 4.12 3.57 1.24
CA ILE A 96 4.84 2.66 0.34
C ILE A 96 4.52 2.97 -1.12
N ALA A 97 3.24 3.08 -1.45
CA ALA A 97 2.81 3.39 -2.81
C ALA A 97 3.28 4.78 -3.25
N GLY A 98 3.22 5.76 -2.35
CA GLY A 98 3.67 7.12 -2.63
C GLY A 98 5.17 7.20 -2.94
N LEU A 99 5.98 6.40 -2.25
CA LEU A 99 7.43 6.35 -2.52
C LEU A 99 7.73 5.76 -3.90
N ALA A 100 6.86 4.89 -4.41
CA ALA A 100 7.00 4.29 -5.74
C ALA A 100 6.34 5.12 -6.84
N ALA A 101 5.51 6.10 -6.50
CA ALA A 101 4.80 6.93 -7.45
C ALA A 101 5.72 8.02 -8.03
N GLU A 102 5.42 8.44 -9.24
CA GLU A 102 6.10 9.59 -9.85
C GLU A 102 5.41 10.88 -9.41
N GLY A 103 6.20 11.91 -9.09
CA GLY A 103 5.70 13.17 -8.59
C GLY A 103 5.52 13.17 -7.07
N GLU A 104 4.80 14.13 -6.57
CA GLU A 104 4.56 14.29 -5.13
C GLU A 104 3.30 13.58 -4.68
N THR A 105 3.40 12.85 -3.58
CA THR A 105 2.24 12.28 -2.90
C THR A 105 2.13 12.91 -1.51
N VAL A 106 0.94 13.43 -1.20
CA VAL A 106 0.65 14.01 0.12
C VAL A 106 -0.30 13.07 0.84
N VAL A 107 0.14 12.56 1.99
CA VAL A 107 -0.69 11.69 2.83
C VAL A 107 -1.25 12.52 3.97
N ASN A 108 -2.56 12.68 3.99
CA ASN A 108 -3.26 13.44 5.03
C ASN A 108 -3.68 12.52 6.18
N ARG A 109 -3.92 13.09 7.35
CA ARG A 109 -4.34 12.39 8.56
C ARG A 109 -3.32 11.35 9.05
N VAL A 110 -2.05 11.74 9.03
CA VAL A 110 -0.95 10.83 9.41
C VAL A 110 -0.92 10.47 10.90
N TYR A 111 -1.78 11.06 11.72
CA TYR A 111 -1.89 10.66 13.12
C TYR A 111 -2.24 9.17 13.26
N HIS A 112 -2.91 8.57 12.29
CA HIS A 112 -3.14 7.13 12.26
C HIS A 112 -1.82 6.36 12.11
N LEU A 113 -0.92 6.90 11.29
CA LEU A 113 0.40 6.31 11.07
C LEU A 113 1.26 6.38 12.34
N ASP A 114 1.20 7.52 13.04
CA ASP A 114 2.04 7.75 14.21
C ASP A 114 1.75 6.79 15.37
N ARG A 115 0.60 6.16 15.37
CA ARG A 115 0.22 5.20 16.42
C ARG A 115 1.07 3.93 16.42
N GLY A 116 1.64 3.54 15.29
CA GLY A 116 2.40 2.30 15.18
C GLY A 116 3.73 2.42 14.48
N PHE A 117 4.01 3.56 13.85
CA PHE A 117 5.23 3.79 13.11
C PHE A 117 5.88 5.08 13.57
N GLU A 118 6.65 4.99 14.63
CA GLU A 118 7.30 6.16 15.24
C GLU A 118 8.28 6.79 14.27
N ARG A 119 8.06 8.08 13.95
CA ARG A 119 8.96 8.89 13.14
C ARG A 119 9.37 8.20 11.84
N ILE A 120 8.38 7.67 11.11
CA ILE A 120 8.62 6.92 9.89
C ILE A 120 9.36 7.77 8.85
N GLU A 121 9.09 9.09 8.80
CA GLU A 121 9.76 10.00 7.88
C GLU A 121 11.27 10.04 8.10
N ASP A 122 11.70 9.96 9.35
CA ASP A 122 13.13 9.94 9.67
C ASP A 122 13.75 8.60 9.29
N LYS A 123 13.06 7.51 9.59
CA LYS A 123 13.57 6.16 9.33
C LYS A 123 13.70 5.89 7.83
N LEU A 124 12.67 6.23 7.06
CA LEU A 124 12.70 6.05 5.62
C LEU A 124 13.63 7.04 4.95
N GLY A 125 13.71 8.28 5.47
CA GLY A 125 14.68 9.27 5.00
C GLY A 125 16.12 8.78 5.15
N ALA A 126 16.42 8.12 6.26
CA ALA A 126 17.74 7.52 6.48
C ALA A 126 18.04 6.41 5.48
N CYS A 127 17.01 5.78 4.91
CA CYS A 127 17.15 4.76 3.87
C CYS A 127 17.19 5.35 2.45
N GLY A 128 17.16 6.66 2.31
CA GLY A 128 17.25 7.33 1.01
C GLY A 128 15.92 7.83 0.45
N ALA A 129 14.83 7.71 1.18
CA ALA A 129 13.53 8.22 0.72
C ALA A 129 13.48 9.75 0.84
N GLU A 130 12.87 10.39 -0.14
CA GLU A 130 12.58 11.83 -0.09
C GLU A 130 11.20 12.01 0.54
N ILE A 131 11.17 12.21 1.84
CA ILE A 131 9.96 12.27 2.63
C ILE A 131 10.10 13.32 3.74
N GLU A 132 9.05 14.11 3.94
CA GLU A 132 9.04 15.10 5.02
C GLU A 132 7.67 15.20 5.65
N ARG A 133 7.65 15.64 6.90
CA ARG A 133 6.40 15.91 7.62
C ARG A 133 6.06 17.37 7.47
N LEU A 134 4.84 17.66 7.02
CA LEU A 134 4.34 19.01 6.90
C LEU A 134 3.48 19.36 8.11
N SER A 135 3.59 20.59 8.56
CA SER A 135 2.72 21.12 9.60
C SER A 135 1.36 21.45 9.01
N ALA A 136 0.29 21.07 9.70
CA ALA A 136 -1.06 21.39 9.28
C ALA A 136 -1.37 22.88 9.52
#